data_411f7a92efd940b814d97951846f5ab6
#
_entry.id   411f7a92efd940b814d97951846f5ab6
#
_cell.length_a   1.000
_cell.length_b   1.000
_cell.length_c   1.000
_cell.angle_alpha   90.00
_cell.angle_beta   90.00
_cell.angle_gamma   90.00
#
_symmetry.space_group_name_H-M   'P 1'
#
loop_
_entity.id
_entity.type
_entity.pdbx_description
1 polymer ?
#
loop_
_entity_poly.entity_id
_entity_poly.type
_entity_poly.pdbx_seq_one_letter_code
_entity_poly.pdbx_strand_id
1 'polypeptide(L)'
;MAERNLDFDRIINRKNTDCLKYDFAVKRGMPSDVLPLWVADMDFETSSYIEDALVERAKMGIYGYSDAQTPYFEAVAGWMKRHHNWQPKEKWLIKTPGVVFALAMAVKAYTAPGDAVLIQSPVYYPFSEVIADNGRRVVSSTLVLGDDNRYHMDVADFEEKLKAENVKLFFLCNPHNPVGRVWTKEELTAIGDLCVQYGVTVVSDEIHGDFIFKGEHQVFAAIKKEYEDITITCTAPSKTFNLASMMMSNIFIANPELRAKFRKQLDAAGTSQLGVMGLVACETAYNKGEEWYEAMLSYVKANAEFTRQYVEEQLPGVKMIDLEGTYLVWLDFRETGLSVDELEDLIINKAKLWLDSGKIFGDCGRGFQRINIACPRAILTEALERIRDAMKSR
;
A
#
# COMPACT_ATOMS: atom_id res chain seq x y z
N MET A 1 12.35 -2.67 -28.61
CA MET A 1 10.97 -3.14 -28.91
C MET A 1 10.03 -2.13 -28.26
N ALA A 2 8.81 -1.95 -28.73
CA ALA A 2 7.82 -1.11 -28.08
C ALA A 2 7.10 -1.87 -26.95
N GLU A 3 6.52 -1.16 -25.99
CA GLU A 3 5.64 -1.73 -24.97
C GLU A 3 4.40 -2.37 -25.63
N ARG A 4 4.00 -3.54 -25.16
CA ARG A 4 2.90 -4.33 -25.77
C ARG A 4 1.67 -4.43 -24.89
N ASN A 5 1.85 -4.35 -23.57
CA ASN A 5 0.81 -4.62 -22.58
C ASN A 5 0.11 -3.31 -22.13
N LEU A 6 -0.49 -2.58 -23.09
CA LEU A 6 -1.19 -1.32 -22.86
C LEU A 6 -2.72 -1.43 -22.97
N ASP A 7 -3.25 -2.65 -23.16
CA ASP A 7 -4.70 -2.90 -23.19
C ASP A 7 -5.22 -3.23 -21.78
N PHE A 8 -5.57 -2.19 -21.03
CA PHE A 8 -6.09 -2.30 -19.67
C PHE A 8 -7.58 -2.68 -19.60
N ASP A 9 -8.29 -2.73 -20.75
CA ASP A 9 -9.67 -3.24 -20.84
C ASP A 9 -9.72 -4.75 -21.01
N ARG A 10 -8.58 -5.38 -21.31
CA ARG A 10 -8.49 -6.83 -21.47
C ARG A 10 -8.78 -7.55 -20.16
N ILE A 11 -9.81 -8.41 -20.16
CA ILE A 11 -10.14 -9.26 -19.03
C ILE A 11 -9.27 -10.52 -19.05
N ILE A 12 -8.48 -10.71 -18.02
CA ILE A 12 -7.58 -11.84 -17.86
C ILE A 12 -8.19 -12.82 -16.86
N ASN A 13 -8.37 -14.07 -17.27
CA ASN A 13 -8.83 -15.11 -16.36
C ASN A 13 -7.71 -15.53 -15.42
N ARG A 14 -7.86 -15.19 -14.14
CA ARG A 14 -6.92 -15.52 -13.06
C ARG A 14 -7.38 -16.70 -12.19
N LYS A 15 -8.51 -17.34 -12.52
CA LYS A 15 -8.99 -18.53 -11.80
C LYS A 15 -8.16 -19.75 -12.16
N ASN A 16 -7.92 -20.63 -11.20
CA ASN A 16 -7.10 -21.84 -11.31
C ASN A 16 -5.62 -21.56 -11.63
N THR A 17 -5.11 -20.47 -11.07
CA THR A 17 -3.70 -20.06 -11.17
C THR A 17 -3.03 -19.92 -9.80
N ASP A 18 -3.65 -20.48 -8.77
CA ASP A 18 -3.29 -20.28 -7.36
C ASP A 18 -3.34 -18.79 -6.92
N CYS A 19 -4.14 -18.00 -7.63
CA CYS A 19 -4.29 -16.58 -7.36
C CYS A 19 -5.04 -16.36 -6.05
N LEU A 20 -4.38 -15.72 -5.07
CA LEU A 20 -4.98 -15.42 -3.77
C LEU A 20 -6.31 -14.67 -3.87
N LYS A 21 -6.42 -13.75 -4.83
CA LYS A 21 -7.59 -12.91 -5.05
C LYS A 21 -8.81 -13.72 -5.52
N TYR A 22 -8.61 -14.70 -6.41
CA TYR A 22 -9.69 -15.42 -7.09
C TYR A 22 -9.94 -16.85 -6.56
N ASP A 23 -8.88 -17.59 -6.17
CA ASP A 23 -8.99 -19.03 -5.93
C ASP A 23 -9.19 -19.39 -4.45
N PHE A 24 -9.10 -18.41 -3.54
CA PHE A 24 -9.12 -18.67 -2.10
C PHE A 24 -10.38 -18.16 -1.38
N ALA A 25 -11.42 -17.75 -2.12
CA ALA A 25 -12.64 -17.19 -1.53
C ALA A 25 -13.25 -18.13 -0.46
N VAL A 26 -13.52 -19.38 -0.83
CA VAL A 26 -14.13 -20.37 0.07
C VAL A 26 -13.26 -20.68 1.29
N LYS A 27 -11.94 -20.82 1.10
CA LYS A 27 -10.99 -21.03 2.21
C LYS A 27 -10.95 -19.87 3.20
N ARG A 28 -11.35 -18.67 2.75
CA ARG A 28 -11.40 -17.44 3.55
C ARG A 28 -12.83 -17.10 4.02
N GLY A 29 -13.77 -18.04 3.92
CA GLY A 29 -15.14 -17.90 4.41
C GLY A 29 -16.06 -17.07 3.50
N MET A 30 -15.65 -16.81 2.26
CA MET A 30 -16.47 -16.11 1.26
C MET A 30 -17.23 -17.10 0.37
N PRO A 31 -18.41 -16.72 -0.17
CA PRO A 31 -19.09 -17.52 -1.19
C PRO A 31 -18.20 -17.74 -2.42
N SER A 32 -18.41 -18.87 -3.11
CA SER A 32 -17.61 -19.23 -4.29
C SER A 32 -17.87 -18.37 -5.53
N ASP A 33 -18.99 -17.63 -5.53
CA ASP A 33 -19.51 -16.84 -6.66
C ASP A 33 -19.26 -15.32 -6.50
N VAL A 34 -18.43 -14.91 -5.55
CA VAL A 34 -18.11 -13.50 -5.34
C VAL A 34 -17.14 -12.97 -6.40
N LEU A 35 -17.33 -11.72 -6.81
CA LEU A 35 -16.37 -10.95 -7.61
C LEU A 35 -15.39 -10.26 -6.66
N PRO A 36 -14.08 -10.61 -6.68
CA PRO A 36 -13.14 -10.11 -5.71
C PRO A 36 -12.48 -8.79 -6.16
N LEU A 37 -12.62 -7.75 -5.33
CA LEU A 37 -11.96 -6.44 -5.48
C LEU A 37 -11.36 -5.98 -4.14
N TRP A 38 -10.92 -6.94 -3.30
CA TRP A 38 -10.42 -6.71 -1.95
C TRP A 38 -8.90 -6.47 -1.89
N VAL A 39 -8.09 -7.38 -2.41
CA VAL A 39 -6.63 -7.30 -2.30
C VAL A 39 -6.05 -6.26 -3.25
N ALA A 40 -5.02 -5.57 -2.78
CA ALA A 40 -4.33 -4.53 -3.53
C ALA A 40 -3.29 -5.09 -4.50
N ASP A 41 -3.73 -5.93 -5.45
CA ASP A 41 -3.04 -6.28 -6.69
C ASP A 41 -3.90 -5.86 -7.89
N MET A 42 -3.31 -5.69 -9.05
CA MET A 42 -4.03 -5.27 -10.25
C MET A 42 -4.53 -6.46 -11.06
N ASP A 43 -5.55 -6.26 -11.86
CA ASP A 43 -6.02 -7.24 -12.86
C ASP A 43 -5.48 -6.89 -14.28
N PHE A 44 -4.30 -6.27 -14.35
CA PHE A 44 -3.58 -5.92 -15.57
C PHE A 44 -2.32 -6.78 -15.72
N GLU A 45 -1.94 -7.09 -16.96
CA GLU A 45 -0.60 -7.61 -17.24
C GLU A 45 0.43 -6.55 -16.86
N THR A 46 1.57 -6.96 -16.33
CA THR A 46 2.69 -6.03 -16.10
C THR A 46 3.33 -5.62 -17.44
N SER A 47 4.28 -4.67 -17.40
CA SER A 47 5.01 -4.24 -18.59
C SER A 47 5.63 -5.43 -19.33
N SER A 48 5.49 -5.44 -20.65
CA SER A 48 6.06 -6.47 -21.51
C SER A 48 7.59 -6.55 -21.44
N TYR A 49 8.26 -5.46 -21.10
CA TYR A 49 9.70 -5.47 -20.84
C TYR A 49 10.06 -6.32 -19.62
N ILE A 50 9.22 -6.29 -18.59
CA ILE A 50 9.41 -7.10 -17.36
C ILE A 50 9.17 -8.56 -17.70
N GLU A 51 8.09 -8.87 -18.43
CA GLU A 51 7.78 -10.21 -18.90
C GLU A 51 8.96 -10.80 -19.71
N ASP A 52 9.43 -10.09 -20.72
CA ASP A 52 10.54 -10.51 -21.55
C ASP A 52 11.82 -10.77 -20.72
N ALA A 53 12.15 -9.89 -19.80
CA ALA A 53 13.32 -10.05 -18.94
C ALA A 53 13.24 -11.28 -18.03
N LEU A 54 12.04 -11.55 -17.47
CA LEU A 54 11.79 -12.74 -16.66
C LEU A 54 11.89 -14.02 -17.50
N VAL A 55 11.35 -14.03 -18.71
CA VAL A 55 11.45 -15.17 -19.65
C VAL A 55 12.91 -15.44 -20.01
N GLU A 56 13.68 -14.41 -20.39
CA GLU A 56 15.11 -14.56 -20.70
C GLU A 56 15.89 -15.07 -19.49
N ARG A 57 15.60 -14.57 -18.29
CA ARG A 57 16.26 -15.06 -17.07
C ARG A 57 15.89 -16.53 -16.79
N ALA A 58 14.64 -16.91 -17.01
CA ALA A 58 14.17 -18.28 -16.82
C ALA A 58 14.86 -19.27 -17.80
N LYS A 59 15.08 -18.87 -19.05
CA LYS A 59 15.75 -19.69 -20.08
C LYS A 59 17.19 -20.07 -19.72
N MET A 60 17.87 -19.32 -18.84
CA MET A 60 19.22 -19.68 -18.37
C MET A 60 19.23 -21.01 -17.60
N GLY A 61 18.11 -21.39 -16.95
CA GLY A 61 17.96 -22.67 -16.26
C GLY A 61 18.83 -22.85 -15.02
N ILE A 62 19.52 -21.79 -14.55
CA ILE A 62 20.38 -21.82 -13.35
C ILE A 62 19.85 -20.78 -12.36
N TYR A 63 19.39 -21.26 -11.21
CA TYR A 63 18.77 -20.46 -10.14
C TYR A 63 19.62 -20.49 -8.85
N GLY A 64 20.95 -20.30 -9.01
CA GLY A 64 21.88 -20.19 -7.90
C GLY A 64 21.69 -18.90 -7.08
N TYR A 65 22.43 -18.80 -5.98
CA TYR A 65 22.41 -17.60 -5.15
C TYR A 65 22.76 -16.36 -5.97
N SER A 66 21.97 -15.33 -5.81
CA SER A 66 22.11 -14.07 -6.55
C SER A 66 21.93 -12.89 -5.59
N ASP A 67 22.59 -11.78 -5.88
CA ASP A 67 22.40 -10.54 -5.17
C ASP A 67 22.43 -9.35 -6.13
N ALA A 68 21.83 -8.23 -5.73
CA ALA A 68 21.81 -7.00 -6.49
C ALA A 68 23.22 -6.39 -6.55
N GLN A 69 23.54 -5.81 -7.72
CA GLN A 69 24.75 -5.04 -7.96
C GLN A 69 24.41 -3.56 -8.17
N THR A 70 25.42 -2.73 -8.43
CA THR A 70 25.25 -1.30 -8.68
C THR A 70 24.16 -0.95 -9.71
N PRO A 71 24.00 -1.64 -10.87
CA PRO A 71 22.93 -1.33 -11.81
C PRO A 71 21.51 -1.44 -11.22
N TYR A 72 21.28 -2.39 -10.30
CA TYR A 72 20.02 -2.48 -9.58
C TYR A 72 19.77 -1.23 -8.73
N PHE A 73 20.78 -0.80 -7.96
CA PHE A 73 20.66 0.42 -7.17
C PHE A 73 20.42 1.65 -8.06
N GLU A 74 21.15 1.76 -9.16
CA GLU A 74 21.00 2.86 -10.13
C GLU A 74 19.58 2.92 -10.71
N ALA A 75 18.96 1.77 -11.01
CA ALA A 75 17.59 1.70 -11.47
C ALA A 75 16.62 2.23 -10.41
N VAL A 76 16.73 1.74 -9.17
CA VAL A 76 15.89 2.17 -8.04
C VAL A 76 16.09 3.65 -7.74
N ALA A 77 17.33 4.12 -7.60
CA ALA A 77 17.64 5.52 -7.30
C ALA A 77 17.24 6.46 -8.45
N GLY A 78 17.38 5.99 -9.69
CA GLY A 78 16.93 6.71 -10.89
C GLY A 78 15.42 6.94 -10.88
N TRP A 79 14.63 5.92 -10.52
CA TRP A 79 13.18 6.03 -10.34
C TRP A 79 12.82 7.04 -9.26
N MET A 80 13.40 6.90 -8.06
CA MET A 80 13.16 7.81 -6.94
C MET A 80 13.51 9.26 -7.28
N LYS A 81 14.57 9.47 -8.07
CA LYS A 81 14.93 10.83 -8.52
C LYS A 81 13.92 11.41 -9.52
N ARG A 82 13.48 10.60 -10.52
CA ARG A 82 12.55 11.08 -11.57
C ARG A 82 11.15 11.35 -11.02
N HIS A 83 10.63 10.46 -10.18
CA HIS A 83 9.23 10.52 -9.72
C HIS A 83 9.05 11.25 -8.38
N HIS A 84 10.05 11.23 -7.51
CA HIS A 84 9.93 11.75 -6.13
C HIS A 84 10.98 12.79 -5.78
N ASN A 85 11.77 13.28 -6.75
CA ASN A 85 12.85 14.25 -6.55
C ASN A 85 13.77 13.91 -5.37
N TRP A 86 13.98 12.61 -5.10
CA TRP A 86 14.80 12.11 -4.02
C TRP A 86 15.96 11.27 -4.53
N GLN A 87 17.15 11.46 -3.97
CA GLN A 87 18.37 10.77 -4.38
C GLN A 87 18.99 10.02 -3.20
N PRO A 88 18.55 8.77 -2.91
CA PRO A 88 19.14 7.95 -1.86
C PRO A 88 20.57 7.55 -2.22
N LYS A 89 21.34 7.11 -1.20
CA LYS A 89 22.70 6.59 -1.39
C LYS A 89 22.69 5.07 -1.37
N GLU A 90 23.53 4.44 -2.20
CA GLU A 90 23.61 2.98 -2.33
C GLU A 90 23.79 2.28 -0.97
N LYS A 91 24.64 2.80 -0.11
CA LYS A 91 24.87 2.25 1.24
C LYS A 91 23.64 2.27 2.17
N TRP A 92 22.60 3.04 1.82
CA TRP A 92 21.35 3.09 2.60
C TRP A 92 20.42 1.95 2.26
N LEU A 93 20.57 1.35 1.06
CA LEU A 93 19.68 0.34 0.53
C LEU A 93 19.84 -0.99 1.28
N ILE A 94 18.70 -1.52 1.71
CA ILE A 94 18.51 -2.89 2.19
C ILE A 94 17.32 -3.46 1.43
N LYS A 95 17.45 -4.69 0.93
CA LYS A 95 16.38 -5.38 0.22
C LYS A 95 15.68 -6.35 1.17
N THR A 96 14.34 -6.43 1.08
CA THR A 96 13.54 -7.38 1.85
C THR A 96 12.50 -8.07 0.98
N PRO A 97 11.96 -9.26 1.39
CA PRO A 97 10.98 -9.99 0.58
C PRO A 97 9.59 -9.35 0.56
N GLY A 98 9.46 -8.12 1.04
CA GLY A 98 8.23 -7.34 1.05
C GLY A 98 8.24 -6.31 2.17
N VAL A 99 7.39 -5.27 2.04
CA VAL A 99 7.32 -4.18 3.02
C VAL A 99 6.80 -4.68 4.36
N VAL A 100 5.80 -5.56 4.41
CA VAL A 100 5.27 -6.12 5.68
C VAL A 100 6.37 -6.87 6.46
N PHE A 101 7.25 -7.59 5.77
CA PHE A 101 8.42 -8.21 6.40
C PHE A 101 9.38 -7.14 6.96
N ALA A 102 9.60 -6.05 6.22
CA ALA A 102 10.43 -4.95 6.70
C ALA A 102 9.84 -4.28 7.95
N LEU A 103 8.51 -4.10 8.01
CA LEU A 103 7.81 -3.61 9.20
C LEU A 103 8.06 -4.50 10.42
N ALA A 104 7.97 -5.83 10.26
CA ALA A 104 8.25 -6.77 11.34
C ALA A 104 9.70 -6.68 11.82
N MET A 105 10.67 -6.52 10.89
CA MET A 105 12.07 -6.32 11.24
C MET A 105 12.30 -4.99 11.95
N ALA A 106 11.63 -3.92 11.54
CA ALA A 106 11.70 -2.62 12.21
C ALA A 106 11.15 -2.68 13.65
N VAL A 107 10.01 -3.34 13.87
CA VAL A 107 9.46 -3.59 15.21
C VAL A 107 10.50 -4.26 16.10
N LYS A 108 11.13 -5.33 15.62
CA LYS A 108 12.16 -6.07 16.38
C LYS A 108 13.45 -5.28 16.58
N ALA A 109 13.83 -4.45 15.60
CA ALA A 109 15.08 -3.70 15.64
C ALA A 109 15.05 -2.51 16.59
N TYR A 110 13.90 -1.86 16.73
CA TYR A 110 13.79 -0.54 17.37
C TYR A 110 12.93 -0.53 18.63
N THR A 111 12.31 -1.65 18.97
CA THR A 111 11.47 -1.78 20.17
C THR A 111 11.76 -3.06 20.93
N ALA A 112 11.44 -3.07 22.22
CA ALA A 112 11.41 -4.26 23.06
C ALA A 112 9.97 -4.81 23.18
N PRO A 113 9.77 -6.09 23.57
CA PRO A 113 8.44 -6.60 23.93
C PRO A 113 7.73 -5.70 24.96
N GLY A 114 6.46 -5.38 24.70
CA GLY A 114 5.65 -4.49 25.52
C GLY A 114 5.77 -2.98 25.18
N ASP A 115 6.77 -2.57 24.38
CA ASP A 115 6.86 -1.17 23.93
C ASP A 115 5.65 -0.77 23.06
N ALA A 116 5.37 0.52 23.04
CA ALA A 116 4.30 1.10 22.23
C ALA A 116 4.80 1.44 20.81
N VAL A 117 4.00 1.06 19.82
CA VAL A 117 4.17 1.45 18.41
C VAL A 117 2.91 2.17 17.96
N LEU A 118 3.08 3.39 17.43
CA LEU A 118 1.97 4.26 17.01
C LEU A 118 1.62 4.00 15.54
N ILE A 119 0.31 4.05 15.27
CA ILE A 119 -0.30 4.07 13.93
C ILE A 119 -1.36 5.16 13.86
N GLN A 120 -1.86 5.49 12.67
CA GLN A 120 -2.95 6.46 12.47
C GLN A 120 -4.15 5.77 11.79
N SER A 121 -5.12 5.29 12.60
CA SER A 121 -6.30 4.57 12.09
C SER A 121 -7.36 5.52 11.49
N PRO A 122 -8.13 5.07 10.45
CA PRO A 122 -8.05 3.75 9.81
C PRO A 122 -6.81 3.65 8.94
N VAL A 123 -6.08 2.55 9.05
CA VAL A 123 -4.83 2.31 8.32
C VAL A 123 -4.72 0.85 7.92
N TYR A 124 -3.87 0.54 6.98
CA TYR A 124 -3.55 -0.80 6.51
C TYR A 124 -3.42 -1.79 7.68
N TYR A 125 -4.36 -2.72 7.79
CA TYR A 125 -4.53 -3.59 8.95
C TYR A 125 -3.29 -4.41 9.32
N PRO A 126 -2.40 -4.85 8.37
CA PRO A 126 -1.17 -5.51 8.75
C PRO A 126 -0.22 -4.67 9.62
N PHE A 127 -0.41 -3.35 9.71
CA PHE A 127 0.37 -2.54 10.67
C PHE A 127 0.09 -2.98 12.11
N SER A 128 -1.18 -3.05 12.49
CA SER A 128 -1.56 -3.49 13.83
C SER A 128 -1.24 -4.96 14.09
N GLU A 129 -1.44 -5.83 13.08
CA GLU A 129 -1.12 -7.26 13.17
C GLU A 129 0.39 -7.47 13.44
N VAL A 130 1.25 -6.87 12.61
CA VAL A 130 2.70 -6.97 12.77
C VAL A 130 3.17 -6.47 14.14
N ILE A 131 2.60 -5.39 14.65
CA ILE A 131 2.94 -4.87 15.99
C ILE A 131 2.54 -5.87 17.07
N ALA A 132 1.29 -6.34 17.05
CA ALA A 132 0.75 -7.24 18.06
C ALA A 132 1.42 -8.63 18.02
N ASP A 133 1.58 -9.22 16.83
CA ASP A 133 2.20 -10.53 16.63
C ASP A 133 3.68 -10.56 17.08
N ASN A 134 4.33 -9.41 17.09
CA ASN A 134 5.68 -9.28 17.64
C ASN A 134 5.69 -8.88 19.13
N GLY A 135 4.56 -8.92 19.84
CA GLY A 135 4.47 -8.68 21.28
C GLY A 135 4.63 -7.21 21.70
N ARG A 136 4.30 -6.27 20.80
CA ARG A 136 4.27 -4.82 21.09
C ARG A 136 2.85 -4.34 21.23
N ARG A 137 2.68 -3.18 21.89
CA ARG A 137 1.36 -2.56 22.05
C ARG A 137 1.07 -1.64 20.87
N VAL A 138 -0.12 -1.80 20.29
CA VAL A 138 -0.64 -0.88 19.27
C VAL A 138 -1.19 0.35 19.97
N VAL A 139 -0.70 1.52 19.60
CA VAL A 139 -1.25 2.81 19.98
C VAL A 139 -1.77 3.49 18.73
N SER A 140 -2.99 3.99 18.75
CA SER A 140 -3.60 4.64 17.59
C SER A 140 -3.90 6.11 17.87
N SER A 141 -3.42 6.99 16.99
CA SER A 141 -3.95 8.33 16.84
C SER A 141 -4.93 8.32 15.67
N THR A 142 -6.22 8.51 15.98
CA THR A 142 -7.28 8.32 14.98
C THR A 142 -7.38 9.52 14.06
N LEU A 143 -7.36 9.27 12.76
CA LEU A 143 -7.61 10.30 11.75
C LEU A 143 -9.05 10.79 11.82
N VAL A 144 -9.26 12.07 11.56
CA VAL A 144 -10.56 12.73 11.61
C VAL A 144 -11.08 12.99 10.20
N LEU A 145 -12.27 12.49 9.89
CA LEU A 145 -12.96 12.82 8.64
C LEU A 145 -13.57 14.22 8.76
N GLY A 146 -13.09 15.16 7.93
CA GLY A 146 -13.56 16.52 7.88
C GLY A 146 -14.82 16.71 7.00
N ASP A 147 -15.43 17.89 7.09
CA ASP A 147 -16.57 18.28 6.25
C ASP A 147 -16.19 18.44 4.77
N ASP A 148 -14.89 18.55 4.49
CA ASP A 148 -14.30 18.56 3.15
C ASP A 148 -14.19 17.16 2.50
N ASN A 149 -14.78 16.14 3.15
CA ASN A 149 -14.75 14.75 2.71
C ASN A 149 -13.33 14.16 2.63
N ARG A 150 -12.40 14.66 3.46
CA ARG A 150 -11.00 14.22 3.57
C ARG A 150 -10.66 13.84 5.00
N TYR A 151 -9.75 12.92 5.17
CA TYR A 151 -9.22 12.61 6.50
C TYR A 151 -8.05 13.53 6.84
N HIS A 152 -7.97 13.93 8.10
CA HIS A 152 -6.95 14.83 8.65
C HIS A 152 -6.24 14.17 9.82
N MET A 153 -4.97 14.50 10.02
CA MET A 153 -4.22 14.12 11.21
C MET A 153 -4.65 14.99 12.39
N ASP A 154 -4.98 14.38 13.52
CA ASP A 154 -5.11 15.09 14.80
C ASP A 154 -3.73 15.20 15.45
N VAL A 155 -3.06 16.33 15.21
CA VAL A 155 -1.70 16.59 15.70
C VAL A 155 -1.66 16.66 17.24
N ALA A 156 -2.74 17.13 17.87
CA ALA A 156 -2.81 17.22 19.33
C ALA A 156 -2.94 15.84 19.98
N ASP A 157 -3.83 14.98 19.45
CA ASP A 157 -3.95 13.58 19.88
C ASP A 157 -2.65 12.81 19.61
N PHE A 158 -2.03 13.04 18.44
CA PHE A 158 -0.74 12.42 18.09
C PHE A 158 0.34 12.75 19.13
N GLU A 159 0.49 14.03 19.51
CA GLU A 159 1.45 14.45 20.52
C GLU A 159 1.12 13.88 21.90
N GLU A 160 -0.15 13.87 22.30
CA GLU A 160 -0.59 13.27 23.56
C GLU A 160 -0.22 11.79 23.63
N LYS A 161 -0.48 11.02 22.56
CA LYS A 161 -0.13 9.59 22.49
C LYS A 161 1.37 9.36 22.57
N LEU A 162 2.19 10.19 21.91
CA LEU A 162 3.65 10.09 22.01
C LEU A 162 4.13 10.21 23.45
N LYS A 163 3.56 11.17 24.22
CA LYS A 163 3.90 11.44 25.62
C LYS A 163 3.40 10.34 26.56
N ALA A 164 2.07 10.11 26.53
CA ALA A 164 1.39 9.27 27.50
C ALA A 164 1.80 7.79 27.38
N GLU A 165 2.03 7.31 26.16
CA GLU A 165 2.30 5.90 25.89
C GLU A 165 3.79 5.57 25.75
N ASN A 166 4.68 6.56 25.86
CA ASN A 166 6.13 6.41 25.68
C ASN A 166 6.47 5.66 24.36
N VAL A 167 5.89 6.14 23.27
CA VAL A 167 6.01 5.56 21.93
C VAL A 167 7.47 5.51 21.50
N LYS A 168 7.91 4.38 20.91
CA LYS A 168 9.27 4.19 20.40
C LYS A 168 9.36 4.18 18.90
N LEU A 169 8.28 3.80 18.23
CA LEU A 169 8.21 3.61 16.80
C LEU A 169 6.87 4.11 16.28
N PHE A 170 6.88 4.78 15.14
CA PHE A 170 5.68 5.21 14.43
C PHE A 170 5.66 4.61 13.02
N PHE A 171 4.54 4.02 12.62
CA PHE A 171 4.30 3.56 11.26
C PHE A 171 3.47 4.60 10.51
N LEU A 172 4.13 5.31 9.62
CA LEU A 172 3.51 6.28 8.71
C LEU A 172 3.11 5.56 7.40
N CYS A 173 1.85 5.68 7.01
CA CYS A 173 1.35 5.23 5.69
C CYS A 173 1.28 6.45 4.76
N ASN A 174 2.08 6.48 3.70
CA ASN A 174 2.26 7.67 2.86
C ASN A 174 2.50 7.32 1.38
N PRO A 175 1.52 7.42 0.47
CA PRO A 175 0.10 7.75 0.68
C PRO A 175 -0.68 6.80 1.58
N HIS A 176 -1.77 7.30 2.18
CA HIS A 176 -2.47 6.60 3.25
C HIS A 176 -3.59 5.69 2.76
N ASN A 177 -3.43 4.41 2.94
CA ASN A 177 -4.43 3.37 2.71
C ASN A 177 -5.16 3.04 4.04
N PRO A 178 -6.50 3.06 4.13
CA PRO A 178 -7.45 3.00 3.03
C PRO A 178 -8.01 4.36 2.58
N VAL A 179 -7.72 5.46 3.28
CA VAL A 179 -8.44 6.73 3.14
C VAL A 179 -8.02 7.55 1.91
N GLY A 180 -7.00 7.11 1.17
CA GLY A 180 -6.59 7.72 -0.10
C GLY A 180 -5.91 9.10 0.00
N ARG A 181 -5.40 9.46 1.20
CA ARG A 181 -4.71 10.74 1.40
C ARG A 181 -3.28 10.73 0.86
N VAL A 182 -2.91 11.84 0.23
CA VAL A 182 -1.52 12.23 -0.07
C VAL A 182 -1.17 13.37 0.90
N TRP A 183 -0.36 13.05 1.91
CA TRP A 183 -0.04 14.01 2.97
C TRP A 183 0.80 15.17 2.43
N THR A 184 0.43 16.39 2.78
CA THR A 184 1.20 17.58 2.41
C THR A 184 2.49 17.66 3.22
N LYS A 185 3.43 18.47 2.71
CA LYS A 185 4.68 18.73 3.43
C LYS A 185 4.44 19.32 4.81
N GLU A 186 3.42 20.17 4.96
CA GLU A 186 3.04 20.81 6.21
C GLU A 186 2.51 19.78 7.22
N GLU A 187 1.60 18.89 6.79
CA GLU A 187 1.06 17.82 7.63
C GLU A 187 2.19 16.88 8.11
N LEU A 188 3.05 16.43 7.18
CA LEU A 188 4.20 15.59 7.52
C LEU A 188 5.22 16.30 8.40
N THR A 189 5.39 17.60 8.24
CA THR A 189 6.29 18.40 9.09
C THR A 189 5.76 18.48 10.51
N ALA A 190 4.46 18.69 10.71
CA ALA A 190 3.85 18.78 12.01
C ALA A 190 4.09 17.53 12.87
N ILE A 191 3.88 16.32 12.27
CA ILE A 191 4.13 15.07 13.01
C ILE A 191 5.62 14.69 13.07
N GLY A 192 6.38 15.05 12.05
CA GLY A 192 7.82 14.75 11.98
C GLY A 192 8.63 15.51 13.04
N ASP A 193 8.31 16.77 13.27
CA ASP A 193 8.93 17.57 14.33
C ASP A 193 8.65 16.99 15.73
N LEU A 194 7.45 16.48 15.93
CA LEU A 194 7.11 15.75 17.17
C LEU A 194 7.89 14.44 17.31
N CYS A 195 8.03 13.66 16.23
CA CYS A 195 8.84 12.44 16.25
C CYS A 195 10.31 12.75 16.63
N VAL A 196 10.89 13.81 16.07
CA VAL A 196 12.24 14.25 16.43
C VAL A 196 12.30 14.67 17.90
N GLN A 197 11.35 15.51 18.35
CA GLN A 197 11.28 16.03 19.71
C GLN A 197 11.19 14.92 20.77
N TYR A 198 10.42 13.87 20.49
CA TYR A 198 10.20 12.74 21.42
C TYR A 198 11.13 11.54 21.18
N GLY A 199 12.07 11.64 20.22
CA GLY A 199 13.02 10.57 19.93
C GLY A 199 12.36 9.30 19.36
N VAL A 200 11.30 9.45 18.57
CA VAL A 200 10.55 8.36 17.95
C VAL A 200 11.13 8.03 16.57
N THR A 201 11.42 6.77 16.32
CA THR A 201 11.82 6.29 15.00
C THR A 201 10.59 6.17 14.10
N VAL A 202 10.71 6.56 12.82
CA VAL A 202 9.61 6.52 11.86
C VAL A 202 9.86 5.44 10.81
N VAL A 203 8.91 4.55 10.60
CA VAL A 203 8.87 3.72 9.40
C VAL A 203 7.86 4.34 8.44
N SER A 204 8.34 4.93 7.36
CA SER A 204 7.51 5.51 6.31
C SER A 204 7.25 4.46 5.24
N ASP A 205 6.04 3.91 5.22
CA ASP A 205 5.58 3.01 4.17
C ASP A 205 5.09 3.83 2.97
N GLU A 206 5.96 3.94 1.96
CA GLU A 206 5.74 4.74 0.76
C GLU A 206 5.45 3.86 -0.47
N ILE A 207 4.97 2.63 -0.25
CA ILE A 207 4.71 1.65 -1.31
C ILE A 207 3.68 2.13 -2.36
N HIS A 208 2.83 3.08 -2.00
CA HIS A 208 1.85 3.71 -2.88
C HIS A 208 2.31 5.06 -3.46
N GLY A 209 3.57 5.46 -3.24
CA GLY A 209 4.11 6.76 -3.63
C GLY A 209 3.97 7.10 -5.11
N ASP A 210 3.90 6.09 -5.98
CA ASP A 210 3.74 6.27 -7.42
C ASP A 210 2.27 6.52 -7.86
N PHE A 211 1.28 6.38 -6.95
CA PHE A 211 -0.14 6.59 -7.28
C PHE A 211 -0.63 7.91 -6.71
N ILE A 212 -0.33 8.99 -7.42
CA ILE A 212 -0.72 10.34 -7.02
C ILE A 212 -1.68 10.93 -8.06
N PHE A 213 -2.89 11.27 -7.62
CA PHE A 213 -3.92 11.88 -8.46
C PHE A 213 -4.10 13.37 -8.18
N LYS A 214 -3.82 13.79 -6.92
CA LYS A 214 -3.85 15.19 -6.47
C LYS A 214 -2.66 15.45 -5.54
N GLY A 215 -2.05 16.64 -5.66
CA GLY A 215 -0.88 17.02 -4.87
C GLY A 215 0.42 16.38 -5.37
N GLU A 216 1.37 16.20 -4.46
CA GLU A 216 2.70 15.62 -4.73
C GLU A 216 3.09 14.69 -3.58
N HIS A 217 3.64 13.53 -3.91
CA HIS A 217 4.22 12.65 -2.91
C HIS A 217 5.47 13.31 -2.29
N GLN A 218 5.48 13.37 -0.97
CA GLN A 218 6.63 13.83 -0.21
C GLN A 218 7.33 12.62 0.41
N VAL A 219 8.55 12.33 -0.01
CA VAL A 219 9.38 11.34 0.68
C VAL A 219 9.70 11.90 2.08
N PHE A 220 9.18 11.25 3.12
CA PHE A 220 9.26 11.78 4.49
C PHE A 220 10.70 12.06 4.92
N ALA A 221 11.62 11.16 4.65
CA ALA A 221 13.04 11.33 4.96
C ALA A 221 13.71 12.50 4.23
N ALA A 222 13.12 13.01 3.14
CA ALA A 222 13.69 14.11 2.35
C ALA A 222 13.22 15.51 2.78
N ILE A 223 12.22 15.59 3.67
CA ILE A 223 11.63 16.88 4.08
C ILE A 223 12.61 17.72 4.89
N LYS A 224 13.29 17.11 5.87
CA LYS A 224 14.31 17.74 6.72
C LYS A 224 15.47 16.77 6.98
N LYS A 225 16.65 17.31 7.27
CA LYS A 225 17.83 16.49 7.59
C LYS A 225 17.59 15.62 8.84
N GLU A 226 16.93 16.17 9.84
CA GLU A 226 16.59 15.46 11.08
C GLU A 226 15.67 14.26 10.84
N TYR A 227 14.81 14.34 9.82
CA TYR A 227 13.91 13.23 9.46
C TYR A 227 14.68 12.09 8.78
N GLU A 228 15.71 12.43 7.97
CA GLU A 228 16.59 11.41 7.38
C GLU A 228 17.25 10.55 8.47
N ASP A 229 17.57 11.15 9.63
CA ASP A 229 18.28 10.47 10.71
C ASP A 229 17.39 9.54 11.56
N ILE A 230 16.06 9.69 11.49
CA ILE A 230 15.09 8.88 12.27
C ILE A 230 14.23 7.94 11.41
N THR A 231 14.41 7.95 10.07
CA THR A 231 13.47 7.29 9.16
C THR A 231 14.00 6.02 8.54
N ILE A 232 13.10 5.05 8.44
CA ILE A 232 13.18 3.87 7.59
C ILE A 232 12.16 4.06 6.47
N THR A 233 12.61 4.36 5.25
CA THR A 233 11.73 4.53 4.08
C THR A 233 11.55 3.20 3.38
N CYS A 234 10.30 2.75 3.22
CA CYS A 234 9.93 1.49 2.59
C CYS A 234 9.29 1.75 1.23
N THR A 235 9.89 1.24 0.16
CA THR A 235 9.38 1.31 -1.21
C THR A 235 9.39 -0.06 -1.87
N ALA A 236 8.61 -0.26 -2.92
CA ALA A 236 8.61 -1.52 -3.66
C ALA A 236 7.99 -1.34 -5.07
N PRO A 237 8.43 -2.11 -6.08
CA PRO A 237 7.79 -2.13 -7.39
C PRO A 237 6.45 -2.88 -7.39
N SER A 238 6.10 -3.54 -6.29
CA SER A 238 4.98 -4.48 -6.21
C SER A 238 3.63 -3.86 -6.48
N LYS A 239 3.41 -2.62 -6.07
CA LYS A 239 2.17 -1.88 -6.35
C LYS A 239 2.25 -1.19 -7.70
N THR A 240 3.34 -0.51 -7.99
CA THR A 240 3.55 0.26 -9.22
C THR A 240 3.45 -0.59 -10.47
N PHE A 241 4.01 -1.80 -10.45
CA PHE A 241 4.13 -2.68 -11.62
C PHE A 241 3.42 -4.04 -11.46
N ASN A 242 2.52 -4.17 -10.47
CA ASN A 242 1.80 -5.42 -10.21
C ASN A 242 2.71 -6.63 -9.94
N LEU A 243 3.76 -6.45 -9.16
CA LEU A 243 4.84 -7.44 -8.92
C LEU A 243 4.84 -8.01 -7.50
N ALA A 244 3.69 -8.09 -6.83
CA ALA A 244 3.63 -8.50 -5.42
C ALA A 244 4.24 -9.89 -5.16
N SER A 245 3.99 -10.87 -6.04
CA SER A 245 4.53 -12.22 -5.91
C SER A 245 6.03 -12.35 -6.22
N MET A 246 6.67 -11.30 -6.74
CA MET A 246 8.14 -11.25 -6.93
C MET A 246 8.88 -11.03 -5.62
N MET A 247 8.17 -10.71 -4.53
CA MET A 247 8.69 -10.61 -3.17
C MET A 247 9.95 -9.74 -3.10
N MET A 248 9.84 -8.49 -3.57
CA MET A 248 10.93 -7.53 -3.61
C MET A 248 10.50 -6.18 -3.05
N SER A 249 11.27 -5.64 -2.09
CA SER A 249 11.14 -4.27 -1.62
C SER A 249 12.48 -3.63 -1.32
N ASN A 250 12.52 -2.31 -1.42
CA ASN A 250 13.70 -1.48 -1.25
C ASN A 250 13.52 -0.61 0.00
N ILE A 251 14.36 -0.84 0.99
CA ILE A 251 14.31 -0.17 2.28
C ILE A 251 15.53 0.73 2.39
N PHE A 252 15.29 2.02 2.61
CA PHE A 252 16.36 2.99 2.73
C PHE A 252 16.48 3.49 4.17
N ILE A 253 17.67 3.34 4.75
CA ILE A 253 18.00 3.78 6.11
C ILE A 253 19.30 4.57 6.06
N ALA A 254 19.20 5.89 6.19
CA ALA A 254 20.35 6.78 6.10
C ALA A 254 21.25 6.69 7.34
N ASN A 255 20.63 6.68 8.53
CA ASN A 255 21.31 6.57 9.81
C ASN A 255 22.07 5.24 9.94
N PRO A 256 23.39 5.24 10.14
CA PRO A 256 24.18 4.00 10.20
C PRO A 256 23.85 3.12 11.41
N GLU A 257 23.46 3.70 12.54
CA GLU A 257 23.11 2.93 13.74
C GLU A 257 21.75 2.22 13.56
N LEU A 258 20.74 2.93 13.06
CA LEU A 258 19.45 2.32 12.73
C LEU A 258 19.65 1.23 11.68
N ARG A 259 20.45 1.48 10.65
CA ARG A 259 20.73 0.51 9.59
C ARG A 259 21.43 -0.74 10.13
N ALA A 260 22.39 -0.60 11.04
CA ALA A 260 23.06 -1.74 11.66
C ALA A 260 22.11 -2.58 12.52
N LYS A 261 21.23 -1.94 13.31
CA LYS A 261 20.18 -2.65 14.09
C LYS A 261 19.22 -3.41 13.18
N PHE A 262 18.78 -2.79 12.09
CA PHE A 262 17.89 -3.44 11.13
C PHE A 262 18.55 -4.66 10.46
N ARG A 263 19.78 -4.52 9.97
CA ARG A 263 20.55 -5.64 9.39
C ARG A 263 20.71 -6.81 10.36
N LYS A 264 20.98 -6.51 11.62
CA LYS A 264 21.07 -7.55 12.66
C LYS A 264 19.78 -8.37 12.79
N GLN A 265 18.61 -7.74 12.62
CA GLN A 265 17.32 -8.47 12.64
C GLN A 265 17.10 -9.30 11.38
N LEU A 266 17.53 -8.81 10.22
CA LEU A 266 17.50 -9.59 8.98
C LEU A 266 18.35 -10.84 9.09
N ASP A 267 19.59 -10.69 9.60
CA ASP A 267 20.51 -11.81 9.80
C ASP A 267 19.91 -12.83 10.76
N ALA A 268 19.31 -12.37 11.86
CA ALA A 268 18.62 -13.23 12.84
C ALA A 268 17.38 -13.93 12.26
N ALA A 269 16.72 -13.34 11.26
CA ALA A 269 15.60 -13.96 10.55
C ALA A 269 16.06 -14.94 9.45
N GLY A 270 17.38 -15.09 9.22
CA GLY A 270 17.95 -15.98 8.20
C GLY A 270 17.77 -15.45 6.77
N THR A 271 17.48 -14.16 6.59
CA THR A 271 17.29 -13.55 5.27
C THR A 271 18.60 -12.92 4.82
N SER A 272 19.24 -13.49 3.81
CA SER A 272 20.52 -12.99 3.27
C SER A 272 20.44 -12.55 1.80
N GLN A 273 19.78 -13.33 0.94
CA GLN A 273 19.60 -13.04 -0.47
C GLN A 273 18.12 -13.17 -0.86
N LEU A 274 17.73 -12.42 -1.88
CA LEU A 274 16.40 -12.49 -2.47
C LEU A 274 16.41 -13.27 -3.77
N GLY A 275 15.22 -13.72 -4.21
CA GLY A 275 15.08 -14.49 -5.44
C GLY A 275 15.48 -13.66 -6.67
N VAL A 276 16.27 -14.26 -7.55
CA VAL A 276 16.80 -13.59 -8.75
C VAL A 276 15.70 -13.02 -9.65
N MET A 277 14.54 -13.67 -9.71
CA MET A 277 13.42 -13.19 -10.53
C MET A 277 12.89 -11.85 -10.01
N GLY A 278 12.82 -11.68 -8.68
CA GLY A 278 12.46 -10.40 -8.07
C GLY A 278 13.48 -9.29 -8.35
N LEU A 279 14.77 -9.60 -8.33
CA LEU A 279 15.84 -8.64 -8.68
C LEU A 279 15.69 -8.18 -10.12
N VAL A 280 15.56 -9.12 -11.08
CA VAL A 280 15.41 -8.84 -12.51
C VAL A 280 14.13 -8.04 -12.78
N ALA A 281 13.01 -8.42 -12.16
CA ALA A 281 11.75 -7.72 -12.35
C ALA A 281 11.83 -6.27 -11.85
N CYS A 282 12.40 -6.04 -10.65
CA CYS A 282 12.53 -4.72 -10.06
C CYS A 282 13.45 -3.80 -10.89
N GLU A 283 14.63 -4.29 -11.27
CA GLU A 283 15.60 -3.53 -12.07
C GLU A 283 15.00 -3.16 -13.44
N THR A 284 14.35 -4.12 -14.11
CA THR A 284 13.71 -3.89 -15.41
C THR A 284 12.54 -2.92 -15.29
N ALA A 285 11.69 -3.07 -14.28
CA ALA A 285 10.56 -2.20 -14.04
C ALA A 285 10.98 -0.72 -13.95
N TYR A 286 11.97 -0.42 -13.12
CA TYR A 286 12.41 0.96 -12.90
C TYR A 286 13.24 1.55 -14.06
N ASN A 287 13.86 0.70 -14.89
CA ASN A 287 14.61 1.14 -16.06
C ASN A 287 13.77 1.29 -17.33
N LYS A 288 12.71 0.48 -17.49
CA LYS A 288 11.99 0.35 -18.77
C LYS A 288 10.47 0.43 -18.65
N GLY A 289 9.91 0.45 -17.46
CA GLY A 289 8.47 0.40 -17.24
C GLY A 289 7.75 1.74 -17.34
N GLU A 290 8.42 2.84 -17.69
CA GLU A 290 7.87 4.20 -17.68
C GLU A 290 6.59 4.33 -18.50
N GLU A 291 6.63 3.92 -19.79
CA GLU A 291 5.49 4.01 -20.71
C GLU A 291 4.27 3.23 -20.20
N TRP A 292 4.49 2.04 -19.68
CA TRP A 292 3.43 1.23 -19.08
C TRP A 292 2.85 1.88 -17.83
N TYR A 293 3.72 2.39 -16.96
CA TYR A 293 3.31 3.05 -15.72
C TYR A 293 2.45 4.28 -15.98
N GLU A 294 2.86 5.16 -16.90
CA GLU A 294 2.09 6.36 -17.25
C GLU A 294 0.71 6.01 -17.81
N ALA A 295 0.64 5.03 -18.71
CA ALA A 295 -0.61 4.56 -19.30
C ALA A 295 -1.52 3.91 -18.25
N MET A 296 -0.97 3.04 -17.38
CA MET A 296 -1.70 2.41 -16.28
C MET A 296 -2.22 3.46 -15.28
N LEU A 297 -1.40 4.42 -14.88
CA LEU A 297 -1.80 5.48 -13.95
C LEU A 297 -2.94 6.33 -14.53
N SER A 298 -2.87 6.66 -15.81
CA SER A 298 -3.94 7.37 -16.51
C SER A 298 -5.25 6.58 -16.52
N TYR A 299 -5.18 5.28 -16.80
CA TYR A 299 -6.35 4.39 -16.79
C TYR A 299 -6.98 4.27 -15.40
N VAL A 300 -6.17 4.06 -14.37
CA VAL A 300 -6.65 3.97 -12.97
C VAL A 300 -7.25 5.30 -12.50
N LYS A 301 -6.66 6.44 -12.91
CA LYS A 301 -7.23 7.76 -12.64
C LYS A 301 -8.61 7.93 -13.28
N ALA A 302 -8.78 7.47 -14.52
CA ALA A 302 -10.07 7.44 -15.18
C ALA A 302 -11.08 6.50 -14.49
N ASN A 303 -10.63 5.36 -13.93
CA ASN A 303 -11.46 4.49 -13.09
C ASN A 303 -11.90 5.18 -11.79
N ALA A 304 -11.02 5.97 -11.16
CA ALA A 304 -11.36 6.72 -9.95
C ALA A 304 -12.45 7.75 -10.23
N GLU A 305 -12.35 8.51 -11.31
CA GLU A 305 -13.36 9.50 -11.71
C GLU A 305 -14.70 8.83 -12.08
N PHE A 306 -14.65 7.73 -12.83
CA PHE A 306 -15.84 6.93 -13.12
C PHE A 306 -16.53 6.43 -11.85
N THR A 307 -15.75 5.93 -10.89
CA THR A 307 -16.29 5.45 -9.61
C THR A 307 -16.97 6.59 -8.85
N ARG A 308 -16.34 7.77 -8.78
CA ARG A 308 -16.90 8.97 -8.15
C ARG A 308 -18.25 9.32 -8.75
N GLN A 309 -18.30 9.50 -10.07
CA GLN A 309 -19.53 9.85 -10.79
C GLN A 309 -20.62 8.78 -10.57
N TYR A 310 -20.27 7.51 -10.66
CA TYR A 310 -21.24 6.42 -10.46
C TYR A 310 -21.82 6.40 -9.05
N VAL A 311 -20.98 6.60 -8.02
CA VAL A 311 -21.42 6.66 -6.62
C VAL A 311 -22.38 7.85 -6.42
N GLU A 312 -22.02 9.03 -6.89
CA GLU A 312 -22.83 10.24 -6.76
C GLU A 312 -24.20 10.11 -7.46
N GLU A 313 -24.25 9.51 -8.66
CA GLU A 313 -25.47 9.44 -9.46
C GLU A 313 -26.35 8.21 -9.13
N GLN A 314 -25.75 7.10 -8.72
CA GLN A 314 -26.44 5.80 -8.70
C GLN A 314 -26.51 5.13 -7.30
N LEU A 315 -25.74 5.59 -6.31
CA LEU A 315 -25.70 4.98 -4.98
C LEU A 315 -26.14 5.97 -3.89
N PRO A 316 -27.44 6.22 -3.72
CA PRO A 316 -27.94 7.19 -2.75
C PRO A 316 -27.54 6.82 -1.32
N GLY A 317 -27.01 7.78 -0.56
CA GLY A 317 -26.53 7.59 0.80
C GLY A 317 -25.13 6.98 0.90
N VAL A 318 -24.47 6.68 -0.22
CA VAL A 318 -23.06 6.29 -0.26
C VAL A 318 -22.22 7.49 -0.68
N LYS A 319 -21.08 7.70 -0.01
CA LYS A 319 -20.11 8.73 -0.39
C LYS A 319 -18.77 8.06 -0.72
N MET A 320 -18.14 8.50 -1.78
CA MET A 320 -16.74 8.20 -2.04
C MET A 320 -15.88 9.24 -1.35
N ILE A 321 -15.02 8.82 -0.43
CA ILE A 321 -14.03 9.69 0.20
C ILE A 321 -13.08 10.24 -0.87
N ASP A 322 -12.64 11.49 -0.72
CA ASP A 322 -11.81 12.16 -1.72
C ASP A 322 -10.48 11.42 -1.90
N LEU A 323 -10.30 10.84 -3.07
CA LEU A 323 -9.14 10.02 -3.40
C LEU A 323 -8.04 10.91 -4.00
N GLU A 324 -6.98 11.16 -3.23
CA GLU A 324 -5.81 11.91 -3.68
C GLU A 324 -4.71 11.01 -4.24
N GLY A 325 -4.64 9.77 -3.74
CA GLY A 325 -3.67 8.77 -4.17
C GLY A 325 -4.12 7.35 -3.86
N THR A 326 -3.31 6.38 -4.22
CA THR A 326 -3.58 4.94 -4.25
C THR A 326 -4.60 4.56 -5.34
N TYR A 327 -4.84 3.24 -5.50
CA TYR A 327 -5.94 2.72 -6.35
C TYR A 327 -7.00 1.99 -5.52
N LEU A 328 -7.12 2.41 -4.25
CA LEU A 328 -8.02 1.82 -3.26
C LEU A 328 -9.02 2.89 -2.84
N VAL A 329 -10.25 2.74 -3.29
CA VAL A 329 -11.32 3.69 -3.00
C VAL A 329 -11.98 3.33 -1.68
N TRP A 330 -12.20 4.33 -0.84
CA TRP A 330 -12.87 4.22 0.44
C TRP A 330 -14.31 4.73 0.31
N LEU A 331 -15.30 3.83 0.47
CA LEU A 331 -16.73 4.12 0.32
C LEU A 331 -17.38 4.19 1.69
N ASP A 332 -18.03 5.30 2.00
CA ASP A 332 -18.79 5.55 3.23
C ASP A 332 -20.26 5.21 3.02
N PHE A 333 -20.75 4.20 3.73
CA PHE A 333 -22.15 3.75 3.73
C PHE A 333 -22.94 4.19 4.94
N ARG A 334 -22.40 5.00 5.83
CA ARG A 334 -23.02 5.36 7.12
C ARG A 334 -24.36 6.10 6.96
N GLU A 335 -24.52 6.88 5.90
CA GLU A 335 -25.78 7.59 5.60
C GLU A 335 -26.86 6.71 4.96
N THR A 336 -26.57 5.44 4.64
CA THR A 336 -27.56 4.48 4.11
C THR A 336 -28.50 3.94 5.17
N GLY A 337 -28.21 4.14 6.46
CA GLY A 337 -28.95 3.60 7.58
C GLY A 337 -28.73 2.10 7.84
N LEU A 338 -27.78 1.46 7.12
CA LEU A 338 -27.41 0.06 7.36
C LEU A 338 -26.58 -0.07 8.63
N SER A 339 -26.85 -1.07 9.43
CA SER A 339 -25.91 -1.57 10.43
C SER A 339 -24.70 -2.19 9.74
N VAL A 340 -23.61 -2.38 10.49
CA VAL A 340 -22.38 -2.99 9.96
C VAL A 340 -22.64 -4.39 9.40
N ASP A 341 -23.44 -5.19 10.10
CA ASP A 341 -23.74 -6.56 9.68
C ASP A 341 -24.66 -6.60 8.44
N GLU A 342 -25.63 -5.69 8.34
CA GLU A 342 -26.45 -5.54 7.14
C GLU A 342 -25.66 -5.07 5.93
N LEU A 343 -24.64 -4.19 6.14
CA LEU A 343 -23.72 -3.79 5.08
C LEU A 343 -22.88 -4.98 4.59
N GLU A 344 -22.36 -5.80 5.50
CA GLU A 344 -21.60 -7.00 5.13
C GLU A 344 -22.47 -7.98 4.34
N ASP A 345 -23.73 -8.22 4.80
CA ASP A 345 -24.68 -9.08 4.09
C ASP A 345 -25.00 -8.52 2.68
N LEU A 346 -25.23 -7.21 2.59
CA LEU A 346 -25.47 -6.55 1.31
C LEU A 346 -24.30 -6.76 0.34
N ILE A 347 -23.07 -6.53 0.77
CA ILE A 347 -21.88 -6.64 -0.10
C ILE A 347 -21.59 -8.09 -0.46
N ILE A 348 -21.55 -8.99 0.54
CA ILE A 348 -21.08 -10.37 0.31
C ILE A 348 -22.19 -11.25 -0.28
N ASN A 349 -23.39 -11.21 0.29
CA ASN A 349 -24.43 -12.18 -0.04
C ASN A 349 -25.39 -11.68 -1.12
N LYS A 350 -25.73 -10.38 -1.15
CA LYS A 350 -26.65 -9.83 -2.15
C LYS A 350 -25.92 -9.32 -3.39
N ALA A 351 -24.92 -8.45 -3.23
CA ALA A 351 -24.11 -7.96 -4.35
C ALA A 351 -23.10 -8.99 -4.87
N LYS A 352 -22.81 -10.05 -4.12
CA LYS A 352 -21.82 -11.07 -4.49
C LYS A 352 -20.45 -10.47 -4.77
N LEU A 353 -20.00 -9.58 -3.89
CA LEU A 353 -18.70 -8.94 -3.96
C LEU A 353 -17.84 -9.34 -2.77
N TRP A 354 -16.55 -9.45 -2.99
CA TRP A 354 -15.57 -9.54 -1.93
C TRP A 354 -14.74 -8.26 -1.94
N LEU A 355 -15.10 -7.33 -1.07
CA LEU A 355 -14.40 -6.09 -0.78
C LEU A 355 -13.68 -6.22 0.56
N ASP A 356 -12.84 -5.24 0.92
CA ASP A 356 -12.35 -5.16 2.29
C ASP A 356 -13.33 -4.37 3.16
N SER A 357 -13.88 -5.07 4.14
CA SER A 357 -14.75 -4.45 5.15
C SER A 357 -13.98 -3.40 5.95
N GLY A 358 -14.60 -2.25 6.15
CA GLY A 358 -14.00 -1.17 6.92
C GLY A 358 -13.63 -1.56 8.35
N LYS A 359 -14.32 -2.52 8.95
CA LYS A 359 -14.04 -3.01 10.32
C LYS A 359 -12.65 -3.62 10.49
N ILE A 360 -12.02 -4.14 9.42
CA ILE A 360 -10.66 -4.70 9.52
C ILE A 360 -9.58 -3.60 9.68
N PHE A 361 -9.92 -2.35 9.37
CA PHE A 361 -9.01 -1.20 9.51
C PHE A 361 -9.13 -0.50 10.88
N GLY A 362 -9.90 -1.09 11.80
CA GLY A 362 -10.18 -0.56 13.13
C GLY A 362 -11.64 -0.13 13.30
N ASP A 363 -12.04 0.17 14.54
CA ASP A 363 -13.43 0.55 14.84
C ASP A 363 -13.88 1.81 14.09
N CYS A 364 -12.97 2.75 13.82
CA CYS A 364 -13.25 3.97 13.05
C CYS A 364 -13.56 3.69 11.55
N GLY A 365 -13.29 2.48 11.07
CA GLY A 365 -13.64 2.06 9.72
C GLY A 365 -15.03 1.41 9.59
N ARG A 366 -15.77 1.25 10.69
CA ARG A 366 -17.13 0.65 10.66
C ARG A 366 -18.08 1.46 9.79
N GLY A 367 -18.83 0.78 8.92
CA GLY A 367 -19.74 1.42 7.96
C GLY A 367 -19.07 1.85 6.65
N PHE A 368 -17.80 1.51 6.48
CA PHE A 368 -17.06 1.72 5.22
C PHE A 368 -16.76 0.41 4.50
N GLN A 369 -16.47 0.52 3.19
CA GLN A 369 -15.96 -0.56 2.36
C GLN A 369 -14.80 -0.03 1.50
N ARG A 370 -13.72 -0.81 1.36
CA ARG A 370 -12.61 -0.48 0.47
C ARG A 370 -12.69 -1.31 -0.82
N ILE A 371 -12.71 -0.64 -1.97
CA ILE A 371 -12.72 -1.28 -3.29
C ILE A 371 -11.43 -0.98 -4.05
N ASN A 372 -10.83 -2.00 -4.64
CA ASN A 372 -9.70 -1.88 -5.56
C ASN A 372 -10.20 -1.57 -6.98
N ILE A 373 -9.76 -0.44 -7.53
CA ILE A 373 -10.17 0.04 -8.87
C ILE A 373 -9.11 -0.20 -9.97
N ALA A 374 -8.00 -0.86 -9.65
CA ALA A 374 -6.97 -1.24 -10.62
C ALA A 374 -7.36 -2.54 -11.35
N CYS A 375 -8.45 -2.46 -12.09
CA CYS A 375 -9.03 -3.55 -12.88
C CYS A 375 -9.65 -2.99 -14.17
N PRO A 376 -9.92 -3.84 -15.19
CA PRO A 376 -10.66 -3.45 -16.39
C PRO A 376 -11.98 -2.74 -16.06
N ARG A 377 -12.31 -1.69 -16.82
CA ARG A 377 -13.51 -0.87 -16.61
C ARG A 377 -14.79 -1.72 -16.53
N ALA A 378 -14.90 -2.78 -17.35
CA ALA A 378 -16.05 -3.66 -17.34
C ALA A 378 -16.24 -4.38 -15.99
N ILE A 379 -15.14 -4.83 -15.36
CA ILE A 379 -15.18 -5.46 -14.02
C ILE A 379 -15.62 -4.45 -12.96
N LEU A 380 -15.09 -3.24 -13.01
CA LEU A 380 -15.44 -2.16 -12.08
C LEU A 380 -16.91 -1.75 -12.23
N THR A 381 -17.39 -1.63 -13.48
CA THR A 381 -18.81 -1.33 -13.79
C THR A 381 -19.70 -2.41 -13.21
N GLU A 382 -19.42 -3.69 -13.46
CA GLU A 382 -20.18 -4.82 -12.93
C GLU A 382 -20.24 -4.77 -11.39
N ALA A 383 -19.12 -4.47 -10.72
CA ALA A 383 -19.10 -4.39 -9.26
C ALA A 383 -20.01 -3.27 -8.73
N LEU A 384 -19.95 -2.08 -9.32
CA LEU A 384 -20.78 -0.95 -8.92
C LEU A 384 -22.27 -1.18 -9.21
N GLU A 385 -22.59 -1.81 -10.34
CA GLU A 385 -23.97 -2.22 -10.69
C GLU A 385 -24.53 -3.24 -9.68
N ARG A 386 -23.74 -4.23 -9.28
CA ARG A 386 -24.13 -5.21 -8.26
C ARG A 386 -24.44 -4.53 -6.90
N ILE A 387 -23.65 -3.52 -6.49
CA ILE A 387 -23.94 -2.72 -5.28
C ILE A 387 -25.28 -1.99 -5.45
N ARG A 388 -25.46 -1.27 -6.57
CA ARG A 388 -26.70 -0.53 -6.87
C ARG A 388 -27.94 -1.43 -6.80
N ASP A 389 -27.87 -2.59 -7.46
CA ASP A 389 -29.02 -3.49 -7.57
C ASP A 389 -29.32 -4.17 -6.23
N ALA A 390 -28.30 -4.52 -5.45
CA ALA A 390 -28.45 -5.02 -4.09
C ALA A 390 -29.09 -3.96 -3.15
N MET A 391 -28.73 -2.67 -3.30
CA MET A 391 -29.35 -1.57 -2.55
C MET A 391 -30.80 -1.34 -2.92
N LYS A 392 -31.20 -1.52 -4.19
CA LYS A 392 -32.59 -1.37 -4.66
C LYS A 392 -33.50 -2.53 -4.23
N SER A 393 -32.95 -3.70 -3.96
CA SER A 393 -33.69 -4.91 -3.58
C SER A 393 -33.95 -5.03 -2.07
N ARG A 394 -33.77 -3.98 -1.31
CA ARG A 394 -33.94 -3.88 0.16
C ARG A 394 -35.39 -3.79 0.58
#